data_8af3fb592d2e99d7fc45a90a13288198
#
_entry.id   8af3fb592d2e99d7fc45a90a13288198
#
_cell.length_a   1.000
_cell.length_b   1.000
_cell.length_c   1.000
_cell.angle_alpha   90.00
_cell.angle_beta   90.00
_cell.angle_gamma   90.00
#
_symmetry.space_group_name_H-M   'P 1'
#
loop_
_entity.id
_entity.type
_entity.pdbx_description
1 polymer ?
#
loop_
_entity_poly.entity_id
_entity_poly.type
_entity_poly.pdbx_seq_one_letter_code
_entity_poly.pdbx_strand_id
1 'polypeptide(L)'
;MRKDETMEAAAKPLSLKEWVSRGSRVLMGNVTREELVFRKGRGSWLYTTEGDGYLDFLGGVAIHVLGHCHPKVTVAVQKQAQRLLHTSNLYYHEPQILLAEFLVRETFADRVFFANSGTEVVEAAIKLARRFGAAAERFDLLGLEGSFHGRTLGALSLTGQKKIREGIGPIPEGFSWAPYNDFEGVVRKVSPRTAAIFVEPVLGEGGGDSGRSGLPEKTSDLHPGQGDSSCLRRDSDGDCPYGIAFCLSGL
;
A
#
# COMPACT_ATOMS: atom_id res chain seq x y z
N MET A 1 -6.59 24.70 -36.88
CA MET A 1 -5.64 25.24 -35.90
C MET A 1 -6.40 26.21 -35.01
N ARG A 2 -6.90 25.74 -33.89
CA ARG A 2 -7.44 26.64 -32.84
C ARG A 2 -6.25 27.00 -31.95
N LYS A 3 -6.02 28.29 -31.78
CA LYS A 3 -4.99 28.85 -30.93
C LYS A 3 -5.24 28.40 -29.49
N ASP A 4 -4.23 27.76 -28.89
CA ASP A 4 -4.12 27.62 -27.44
C ASP A 4 -4.02 29.03 -26.85
N GLU A 5 -5.15 29.58 -26.46
CA GLU A 5 -5.18 30.75 -25.58
C GLU A 5 -4.90 30.22 -24.16
N THR A 6 -3.63 30.24 -23.87
CA THR A 6 -2.98 30.18 -22.56
C THR A 6 -3.87 30.75 -21.45
N MET A 7 -4.18 29.88 -20.49
CA MET A 7 -4.74 30.22 -19.17
C MET A 7 -3.72 30.98 -18.32
N GLU A 8 -3.28 32.13 -18.76
CA GLU A 8 -2.41 33.05 -18.00
C GLU A 8 -2.85 34.49 -18.16
N ALA A 9 -4.14 34.74 -18.02
CA ALA A 9 -4.60 36.05 -17.60
C ALA A 9 -4.53 36.07 -16.07
N ALA A 10 -3.87 37.06 -15.48
CA ALA A 10 -3.67 37.26 -14.05
C ALA A 10 -5.02 37.42 -13.32
N ALA A 11 -5.77 36.34 -13.18
CA ALA A 11 -6.94 36.27 -12.34
C ALA A 11 -6.47 36.42 -10.89
N LYS A 12 -7.11 37.30 -10.14
CA LYS A 12 -6.89 37.48 -8.70
C LYS A 12 -6.84 36.08 -8.06
N PRO A 13 -5.80 35.76 -7.28
CA PRO A 13 -5.71 34.44 -6.64
C PRO A 13 -6.96 34.20 -5.81
N LEU A 14 -7.56 33.02 -6.00
CA LEU A 14 -8.76 32.62 -5.24
C LEU A 14 -8.40 32.53 -3.76
N SER A 15 -9.30 32.99 -2.90
CA SER A 15 -9.22 32.81 -1.46
C SER A 15 -9.39 31.35 -1.06
N LEU A 16 -8.95 30.99 0.13
CA LEU A 16 -9.17 29.66 0.72
C LEU A 16 -10.63 29.24 0.63
N LYS A 17 -11.57 30.12 1.03
CA LYS A 17 -13.01 29.87 1.01
C LYS A 17 -13.54 29.56 -0.39
N GLU A 18 -13.07 30.25 -1.41
CA GLU A 18 -13.44 29.99 -2.81
C GLU A 18 -12.92 28.63 -3.28
N TRP A 19 -11.68 28.26 -2.92
CA TRP A 19 -11.12 26.95 -3.23
C TRP A 19 -11.88 25.81 -2.56
N VAL A 20 -12.18 25.93 -1.26
CA VAL A 20 -12.96 24.94 -0.50
C VAL A 20 -14.36 24.79 -1.11
N SER A 21 -15.03 25.90 -1.41
CA SER A 21 -16.35 25.89 -2.04
C SER A 21 -16.34 25.24 -3.43
N ARG A 22 -15.31 25.46 -4.24
CA ARG A 22 -15.16 24.77 -5.54
C ARG A 22 -14.91 23.27 -5.34
N GLY A 23 -14.00 22.92 -4.43
CA GLY A 23 -13.68 21.53 -4.13
C GLY A 23 -14.88 20.73 -3.65
N SER A 24 -15.67 21.28 -2.73
CA SER A 24 -16.86 20.61 -2.19
C SER A 24 -17.96 20.34 -3.23
N ARG A 25 -18.00 21.12 -4.32
CA ARG A 25 -18.97 20.91 -5.41
C ARG A 25 -18.57 19.84 -6.42
N VAL A 26 -17.27 19.58 -6.59
CA VAL A 26 -16.77 18.73 -7.68
C VAL A 26 -16.06 17.48 -7.20
N LEU A 27 -15.62 17.43 -5.94
CA LEU A 27 -14.97 16.27 -5.36
C LEU A 27 -15.99 15.42 -4.60
N MET A 28 -15.94 14.11 -4.81
CA MET A 28 -16.78 13.17 -4.07
C MET A 28 -16.54 13.31 -2.57
N GLY A 29 -17.62 13.30 -1.77
CA GLY A 29 -17.60 13.42 -0.31
C GLY A 29 -17.28 12.11 0.43
N ASN A 30 -16.44 11.27 -0.15
CA ASN A 30 -16.05 9.97 0.42
C ASN A 30 -14.97 10.07 1.52
N VAL A 31 -14.41 11.26 1.72
CA VAL A 31 -13.41 11.57 2.74
C VAL A 31 -13.74 12.92 3.35
N THR A 32 -13.70 13.03 4.69
CA THR A 32 -13.74 14.32 5.38
C THR A 32 -12.44 15.05 5.13
N ARG A 33 -12.53 16.29 4.63
CA ARG A 33 -11.36 17.12 4.33
C ARG A 33 -11.35 18.33 5.26
N GLU A 34 -10.15 18.66 5.74
CA GLU A 34 -9.93 19.93 6.42
C GLU A 34 -10.07 21.11 5.43
N GLU A 35 -10.54 22.24 5.91
CA GLU A 35 -10.67 23.45 5.11
C GLU A 35 -9.31 24.15 4.91
N LEU A 36 -8.34 23.41 4.40
CA LEU A 36 -6.99 23.86 4.07
C LEU A 36 -6.69 23.57 2.60
N VAL A 37 -6.01 24.50 1.94
CA VAL A 37 -5.55 24.33 0.55
C VAL A 37 -4.07 24.62 0.49
N PHE A 38 -3.27 23.57 0.33
CA PHE A 38 -1.84 23.68 0.18
C PHE A 38 -1.45 23.91 -1.29
N ARG A 39 -0.54 24.85 -1.51
CA ARG A 39 0.00 25.19 -2.85
C ARG A 39 1.44 24.76 -3.02
N LYS A 40 2.23 24.70 -1.95
CA LYS A 40 3.66 24.47 -1.97
C LYS A 40 4.09 23.59 -0.82
N GLY A 41 5.09 22.75 -1.07
CA GLY A 41 5.79 21.99 -0.04
C GLY A 41 7.31 22.10 -0.21
N ARG A 42 8.05 22.12 0.90
CA ARG A 42 9.51 22.08 0.90
C ARG A 42 10.03 21.42 2.19
N GLY A 43 10.78 20.34 2.06
CA GLY A 43 11.22 19.57 3.22
C GLY A 43 10.01 19.12 4.06
N SER A 44 10.00 19.40 5.34
CA SER A 44 8.89 19.08 6.25
C SER A 44 7.80 20.14 6.32
N TRP A 45 7.78 21.12 5.43
CA TRP A 45 6.84 22.23 5.48
C TRP A 45 5.88 22.23 4.29
N LEU A 46 4.60 22.49 4.59
CA LEU A 46 3.55 22.80 3.62
C LEU A 46 3.13 24.26 3.76
N TYR A 47 2.76 24.87 2.66
CA TYR A 47 2.33 26.27 2.62
C TYR A 47 0.97 26.38 1.94
N THR A 48 0.05 27.10 2.59
CA THR A 48 -1.30 27.34 2.05
C THR A 48 -1.26 28.29 0.85
N THR A 49 -2.42 28.45 0.22
CA THR A 49 -2.64 29.47 -0.82
C THR A 49 -2.49 30.90 -0.30
N GLU A 50 -2.63 31.11 1.00
CA GLU A 50 -2.50 32.40 1.69
C GLU A 50 -1.08 32.66 2.21
N GLY A 51 -0.21 31.63 2.18
CA GLY A 51 1.20 31.72 2.55
C GLY A 51 1.53 31.19 3.94
N ASP A 52 0.53 30.74 4.69
CA ASP A 52 0.74 30.17 6.02
C ASP A 52 1.53 28.87 5.94
N GLY A 53 2.52 28.72 6.83
CA GLY A 53 3.36 27.54 6.90
C GLY A 53 2.89 26.54 7.95
N TYR A 54 2.79 25.28 7.57
CA TYR A 54 2.46 24.16 8.44
C TYR A 54 3.60 23.15 8.46
N LEU A 55 4.01 22.72 9.65
CA LEU A 55 4.95 21.62 9.80
C LEU A 55 4.18 20.30 9.57
N ASP A 56 4.58 19.57 8.53
CA ASP A 56 3.88 18.35 8.11
C ASP A 56 4.37 17.11 8.85
N PHE A 57 3.64 16.70 9.89
CA PHE A 57 3.84 15.44 10.60
C PHE A 57 3.10 14.26 9.97
N LEU A 58 2.23 14.51 8.97
CA LEU A 58 1.49 13.45 8.29
C LEU A 58 2.28 12.85 7.12
N GLY A 59 3.12 13.66 6.47
CA GLY A 59 3.96 13.24 5.35
C GLY A 59 3.20 12.60 4.20
N GLY A 60 1.96 13.04 3.91
CA GLY A 60 1.10 12.41 2.91
C GLY A 60 0.68 10.99 3.29
N VAL A 61 0.43 10.73 4.57
CA VAL A 61 0.24 9.40 5.18
C VAL A 61 1.49 8.54 4.99
N ALA A 62 2.63 9.04 5.54
CA ALA A 62 3.95 8.40 5.54
C ALA A 62 4.58 8.12 4.15
N ILE A 63 4.19 8.86 3.12
CA ILE A 63 4.75 8.70 1.77
C ILE A 63 5.98 9.58 1.57
N HIS A 64 5.99 10.80 2.10
CA HIS A 64 7.05 11.80 1.89
C HIS A 64 8.22 11.66 2.86
N VAL A 65 8.81 10.47 2.96
CA VAL A 65 9.93 10.18 3.89
C VAL A 65 11.18 11.05 3.64
N LEU A 66 11.39 11.55 2.42
CA LEU A 66 12.47 12.49 2.07
C LEU A 66 12.06 13.96 2.16
N GLY A 67 10.80 14.22 2.57
CA GLY A 67 10.20 15.54 2.57
C GLY A 67 9.73 16.00 1.19
N HIS A 68 8.95 17.09 1.20
CA HIS A 68 8.37 17.66 -0.01
C HIS A 68 9.42 18.24 -0.95
N CYS A 69 9.26 17.97 -2.25
CA CYS A 69 10.11 18.51 -3.32
C CYS A 69 11.61 18.26 -3.09
N HIS A 70 11.98 17.05 -2.65
CA HIS A 70 13.39 16.71 -2.45
C HIS A 70 14.18 16.93 -3.75
N PRO A 71 15.27 17.72 -3.76
CA PRO A 71 15.91 18.18 -4.99
C PRO A 71 16.37 17.06 -5.92
N LYS A 72 16.97 16.00 -5.38
CA LYS A 72 17.43 14.85 -6.18
C LYS A 72 16.25 14.12 -6.84
N VAL A 73 15.13 13.94 -6.13
CA VAL A 73 13.93 13.28 -6.67
C VAL A 73 13.31 14.15 -7.76
N THR A 74 13.13 15.44 -7.50
CA THR A 74 12.56 16.38 -8.46
C THR A 74 13.37 16.41 -9.76
N VAL A 75 14.69 16.50 -9.68
CA VAL A 75 15.58 16.50 -10.85
C VAL A 75 15.52 15.16 -11.60
N ALA A 76 15.48 14.02 -10.87
CA ALA A 76 15.38 12.69 -11.50
C ALA A 76 14.07 12.56 -12.29
N VAL A 77 12.92 12.96 -11.69
CA VAL A 77 11.61 12.94 -12.35
C VAL A 77 11.60 13.84 -13.59
N GLN A 78 12.10 15.08 -13.48
CA GLN A 78 12.18 16.02 -14.61
C GLN A 78 13.00 15.46 -15.77
N LYS A 79 14.19 14.92 -15.48
CA LYS A 79 15.05 14.31 -16.51
C LYS A 79 14.39 13.11 -17.18
N GLN A 80 13.77 12.23 -16.40
CA GLN A 80 13.12 11.04 -16.96
C GLN A 80 11.88 11.40 -17.76
N ALA A 81 11.08 12.38 -17.32
CA ALA A 81 9.91 12.86 -18.06
C ALA A 81 10.25 13.42 -19.44
N GLN A 82 11.44 14.03 -19.61
CA GLN A 82 11.94 14.52 -20.90
C GLN A 82 12.48 13.40 -21.81
N ARG A 83 12.77 12.22 -21.27
CA ARG A 83 13.34 11.09 -22.04
C ARG A 83 12.27 10.10 -22.46
N LEU A 84 11.53 9.55 -21.49
CA LEU A 84 10.56 8.49 -21.71
C LEU A 84 9.68 8.32 -20.48
N LEU A 85 8.35 8.42 -20.66
CA LEU A 85 7.38 8.26 -19.59
C LEU A 85 6.86 6.82 -19.46
N HIS A 86 6.53 6.18 -20.58
CA HIS A 86 5.88 4.88 -20.57
C HIS A 86 6.13 4.10 -21.88
N THR A 87 6.31 2.78 -21.77
CA THR A 87 6.52 1.88 -22.91
C THR A 87 5.62 0.64 -22.88
N SER A 88 4.66 0.56 -21.96
CA SER A 88 3.98 -0.70 -21.62
C SER A 88 4.91 -1.74 -20.98
N ASN A 89 4.34 -2.70 -20.29
CA ASN A 89 5.06 -3.86 -19.72
C ASN A 89 5.42 -4.94 -20.77
N LEU A 90 5.12 -4.69 -22.04
CA LEU A 90 5.57 -5.54 -23.15
C LEU A 90 7.06 -5.33 -23.46
N TYR A 91 7.66 -4.26 -23.00
CA TYR A 91 9.08 -3.93 -23.24
C TYR A 91 9.82 -3.73 -21.94
N TYR A 92 11.10 -4.03 -21.95
CA TYR A 92 11.98 -3.71 -20.83
C TYR A 92 12.23 -2.21 -20.74
N HIS A 93 12.29 -1.71 -19.49
CA HIS A 93 12.54 -0.31 -19.19
C HIS A 93 13.72 -0.19 -18.22
N GLU A 94 14.77 0.54 -18.62
CA GLU A 94 16.03 0.63 -17.90
C GLU A 94 15.86 1.02 -16.41
N PRO A 95 15.15 2.09 -16.01
CA PRO A 95 14.97 2.45 -14.60
C PRO A 95 14.26 1.37 -13.79
N GLN A 96 13.32 0.63 -14.40
CA GLN A 96 12.61 -0.46 -13.73
C GLN A 96 13.54 -1.62 -13.43
N ILE A 97 14.42 -1.99 -14.39
CA ILE A 97 15.39 -3.07 -14.22
C ILE A 97 16.39 -2.71 -13.11
N LEU A 98 16.97 -1.51 -13.16
CA LEU A 98 17.93 -1.04 -12.17
C LEU A 98 17.33 -1.03 -10.74
N LEU A 99 16.07 -0.61 -10.60
CA LEU A 99 15.38 -0.66 -9.31
C LEU A 99 15.12 -2.11 -8.86
N ALA A 100 14.72 -3.00 -9.80
CA ALA A 100 14.51 -4.41 -9.48
C ALA A 100 15.81 -5.11 -9.04
N GLU A 101 16.92 -4.87 -9.74
CA GLU A 101 18.25 -5.39 -9.36
C GLU A 101 18.70 -4.90 -7.98
N PHE A 102 18.47 -3.61 -7.69
CA PHE A 102 18.74 -3.05 -6.37
C PHE A 102 17.92 -3.78 -5.28
N LEU A 103 16.60 -3.91 -5.47
CA LEU A 103 15.72 -4.57 -4.50
C LEU A 103 16.07 -6.05 -4.29
N VAL A 104 16.38 -6.79 -5.36
CA VAL A 104 16.83 -8.20 -5.27
C VAL A 104 18.15 -8.32 -4.51
N ARG A 105 19.09 -7.41 -4.72
CA ARG A 105 20.36 -7.41 -4.01
C ARG A 105 20.23 -7.10 -2.52
N GLU A 106 19.35 -6.16 -2.15
CA GLU A 106 19.21 -5.64 -0.78
C GLU A 106 18.14 -6.39 0.04
N THR A 107 17.42 -7.34 -0.56
CA THR A 107 16.36 -8.09 0.13
C THR A 107 16.49 -9.60 -0.13
N PHE A 108 15.62 -10.37 0.51
CA PHE A 108 15.52 -11.83 0.28
C PHE A 108 14.85 -12.20 -1.06
N ALA A 109 14.31 -11.24 -1.79
CA ALA A 109 13.49 -11.50 -2.98
C ALA A 109 14.35 -11.87 -4.20
N ASP A 110 13.94 -12.88 -4.96
CA ASP A 110 14.56 -13.25 -6.24
C ASP A 110 13.99 -12.45 -7.42
N ARG A 111 12.79 -11.92 -7.26
CA ARG A 111 12.06 -11.19 -8.31
C ARG A 111 11.19 -10.10 -7.72
N VAL A 112 10.94 -9.07 -8.52
CA VAL A 112 10.13 -7.90 -8.15
C VAL A 112 8.94 -7.76 -9.09
N PHE A 113 7.78 -7.47 -8.53
CA PHE A 113 6.58 -7.07 -9.25
C PHE A 113 6.24 -5.62 -8.93
N PHE A 114 6.10 -4.79 -9.95
CA PHE A 114 5.73 -3.38 -9.81
C PHE A 114 4.25 -3.18 -10.15
N ALA A 115 3.58 -2.36 -9.36
CA ALA A 115 2.21 -1.93 -9.57
C ALA A 115 2.06 -0.43 -9.23
N ASN A 116 0.90 0.16 -9.55
CA ASN A 116 0.67 1.59 -9.37
C ASN A 116 0.30 1.95 -7.91
N SER A 117 -0.14 0.97 -7.14
CA SER A 117 -0.60 1.19 -5.75
C SER A 117 -0.44 -0.05 -4.88
N GLY A 118 -0.41 0.15 -3.56
CA GLY A 118 -0.38 -0.95 -2.60
C GLY A 118 -1.58 -1.89 -2.72
N THR A 119 -2.77 -1.36 -3.00
CA THR A 119 -3.97 -2.19 -3.20
C THR A 119 -3.85 -3.11 -4.41
N GLU A 120 -3.23 -2.65 -5.52
CA GLU A 120 -2.95 -3.51 -6.68
C GLU A 120 -1.93 -4.60 -6.38
N VAL A 121 -0.94 -4.31 -5.53
CA VAL A 121 0.01 -5.33 -5.04
C VAL A 121 -0.73 -6.39 -4.23
N VAL A 122 -1.65 -6.00 -3.35
CA VAL A 122 -2.47 -6.93 -2.58
C VAL A 122 -3.35 -7.77 -3.50
N GLU A 123 -3.99 -7.18 -4.52
CA GLU A 123 -4.77 -7.93 -5.53
C GLU A 123 -3.91 -8.95 -6.29
N ALA A 124 -2.68 -8.58 -6.65
CA ALA A 124 -1.74 -9.50 -7.27
C ALA A 124 -1.36 -10.66 -6.33
N ALA A 125 -1.14 -10.36 -5.06
CA ALA A 125 -0.82 -11.33 -4.03
C ALA A 125 -1.97 -12.30 -3.74
N ILE A 126 -3.22 -11.82 -3.69
CA ILE A 126 -4.42 -12.66 -3.60
C ILE A 126 -4.47 -13.67 -4.75
N LYS A 127 -4.26 -13.18 -5.99
CA LYS A 127 -4.25 -14.06 -7.17
C LYS A 127 -3.11 -15.06 -7.14
N LEU A 128 -1.92 -14.64 -6.71
CA LEU A 128 -0.75 -15.50 -6.58
C LEU A 128 -0.99 -16.60 -5.54
N ALA A 129 -1.48 -16.25 -4.35
CA ALA A 129 -1.81 -17.20 -3.30
C ALA A 129 -2.83 -18.24 -3.76
N ARG A 130 -3.93 -17.81 -4.39
CA ARG A 130 -4.95 -18.70 -4.92
C ARG A 130 -4.44 -19.58 -6.06
N ARG A 131 -3.59 -19.03 -6.95
CA ARG A 131 -2.95 -19.79 -8.03
C ARG A 131 -2.02 -20.86 -7.49
N PHE A 132 -1.24 -20.53 -6.46
CA PHE A 132 -0.35 -21.47 -5.78
C PHE A 132 -1.14 -22.60 -5.09
N GLY A 133 -2.22 -22.24 -4.37
CA GLY A 133 -3.06 -23.20 -3.66
C GLY A 133 -3.98 -24.04 -4.56
N ALA A 134 -4.11 -23.71 -5.85
CA ALA A 134 -5.12 -24.30 -6.73
C ALA A 134 -5.01 -25.83 -6.90
N ALA A 135 -3.80 -26.37 -6.96
CA ALA A 135 -3.56 -27.81 -7.10
C ALA A 135 -4.06 -28.63 -5.89
N ALA A 136 -4.10 -28.00 -4.71
CA ALA A 136 -4.59 -28.58 -3.45
C ALA A 136 -5.98 -28.05 -3.05
N GLU A 137 -6.70 -27.38 -3.97
CA GLU A 137 -8.02 -26.76 -3.73
C GLU A 137 -8.03 -25.75 -2.56
N ARG A 138 -6.92 -25.05 -2.33
CA ARG A 138 -6.75 -24.04 -1.28
C ARG A 138 -7.00 -22.64 -1.85
N PHE A 139 -8.06 -21.99 -1.39
CA PHE A 139 -8.46 -20.67 -1.90
C PHE A 139 -8.78 -19.67 -0.79
N ASP A 140 -8.85 -20.15 0.46
CA ASP A 140 -9.20 -19.31 1.59
C ASP A 140 -7.98 -18.46 2.04
N LEU A 141 -8.25 -17.20 2.34
CA LEU A 141 -7.26 -16.22 2.71
C LEU A 141 -7.58 -15.66 4.10
N LEU A 142 -6.57 -15.59 4.94
CA LEU A 142 -6.69 -15.12 6.30
C LEU A 142 -5.97 -13.78 6.44
N GLY A 143 -6.71 -12.72 6.80
CA GLY A 143 -6.16 -11.44 7.25
C GLY A 143 -6.10 -11.37 8.77
N LEU A 144 -5.57 -10.27 9.31
CA LEU A 144 -5.54 -10.02 10.75
C LEU A 144 -6.41 -8.82 11.11
N GLU A 145 -7.08 -8.88 12.27
CA GLU A 145 -7.89 -7.78 12.78
C GLU A 145 -7.04 -6.51 12.97
N GLY A 146 -7.61 -5.36 12.65
CA GLY A 146 -6.92 -4.08 12.67
C GLY A 146 -6.06 -3.79 11.44
N SER A 147 -5.78 -4.77 10.57
CA SER A 147 -4.97 -4.59 9.36
C SER A 147 -5.65 -3.71 8.31
N PHE A 148 -4.82 -3.12 7.44
CA PHE A 148 -5.27 -2.37 6.27
C PHE A 148 -4.53 -2.83 5.02
N HIS A 149 -5.27 -3.37 4.05
CA HIS A 149 -4.70 -3.94 2.83
C HIS A 149 -5.12 -3.20 1.55
N GLY A 150 -6.01 -2.21 1.65
CA GLY A 150 -6.46 -1.41 0.52
C GLY A 150 -7.97 -1.28 0.41
N ARG A 151 -8.43 -0.66 -0.69
CA ARG A 151 -9.84 -0.27 -0.91
C ARG A 151 -10.48 -0.91 -2.14
N THR A 152 -9.75 -1.67 -2.98
CA THR A 152 -10.37 -2.53 -4.01
C THR A 152 -11.10 -3.68 -3.33
N LEU A 153 -12.07 -4.29 -3.98
CA LEU A 153 -12.94 -5.29 -3.35
C LEU A 153 -12.16 -6.47 -2.74
N GLY A 154 -11.15 -7.01 -3.43
CA GLY A 154 -10.31 -8.09 -2.91
C GLY A 154 -9.44 -7.64 -1.74
N ALA A 155 -8.72 -6.52 -1.88
CA ALA A 155 -7.88 -5.97 -0.81
C ALA A 155 -8.71 -5.55 0.41
N LEU A 156 -9.90 -4.97 0.19
CA LEU A 156 -10.85 -4.63 1.23
C LEU A 156 -11.33 -5.87 1.99
N SER A 157 -11.52 -6.99 1.27
CA SER A 157 -11.93 -8.27 1.87
C SER A 157 -10.88 -8.85 2.81
N LEU A 158 -9.59 -8.52 2.64
CA LEU A 158 -8.51 -8.87 3.56
C LEU A 158 -8.36 -7.87 4.71
N THR A 159 -8.78 -6.61 4.52
CA THR A 159 -8.66 -5.56 5.53
C THR A 159 -9.40 -5.93 6.82
N GLY A 160 -8.68 -5.99 7.95
CA GLY A 160 -9.22 -6.43 9.24
C GLY A 160 -10.09 -5.39 9.97
N GLN A 161 -10.13 -4.14 9.49
CA GLN A 161 -10.92 -3.07 10.06
C GLN A 161 -12.39 -3.17 9.64
N LYS A 162 -13.26 -3.67 10.54
CA LYS A 162 -14.69 -3.88 10.27
C LYS A 162 -15.40 -2.62 9.77
N LYS A 163 -15.13 -1.46 10.39
CA LYS A 163 -15.75 -0.17 10.04
C LYS A 163 -15.56 0.20 8.55
N ILE A 164 -14.42 -0.15 7.97
CA ILE A 164 -14.11 0.18 6.57
C ILE A 164 -14.89 -0.72 5.59
N ARG A 165 -15.27 -1.93 6.02
CA ARG A 165 -16.02 -2.90 5.22
C ARG A 165 -17.54 -2.75 5.33
N GLU A 166 -18.02 -2.00 6.31
CA GLU A 166 -19.46 -1.78 6.53
C GLU A 166 -20.12 -1.14 5.30
N GLY A 167 -21.28 -1.70 4.90
CA GLY A 167 -22.06 -1.19 3.77
C GLY A 167 -21.54 -1.53 2.37
N ILE A 168 -20.43 -2.29 2.24
CA ILE A 168 -19.82 -2.64 0.93
C ILE A 168 -20.13 -4.09 0.51
N GLY A 169 -20.78 -4.85 1.35
CA GLY A 169 -21.08 -6.27 1.07
C GLY A 169 -22.05 -6.53 -0.10
N PRO A 170 -22.13 -7.78 -0.59
CA PRO A 170 -21.38 -8.92 -0.08
C PRO A 170 -19.91 -8.89 -0.52
N ILE A 171 -19.00 -9.27 0.37
CA ILE A 171 -17.60 -9.50 0.02
C ILE A 171 -17.43 -10.88 -0.59
N PRO A 172 -16.41 -11.10 -1.46
CA PRO A 172 -16.14 -12.43 -2.02
C PRO A 172 -15.93 -13.49 -0.93
N GLU A 173 -16.29 -14.73 -1.24
CA GLU A 173 -16.05 -15.87 -0.36
C GLU A 173 -14.56 -16.20 -0.20
N GLY A 174 -14.24 -16.91 0.88
CA GLY A 174 -12.88 -17.38 1.17
C GLY A 174 -11.99 -16.32 1.86
N PHE A 175 -12.58 -15.32 2.52
CA PHE A 175 -11.87 -14.37 3.35
C PHE A 175 -12.30 -14.49 4.81
N SER A 176 -11.32 -14.49 5.73
CA SER A 176 -11.56 -14.52 7.17
C SER A 176 -10.50 -13.71 7.92
N TRP A 177 -10.72 -13.45 9.21
CA TRP A 177 -9.82 -12.67 10.04
C TRP A 177 -9.55 -13.37 11.35
N ALA A 178 -8.30 -13.27 11.82
CA ALA A 178 -7.87 -13.70 13.15
C ALA A 178 -7.41 -12.49 13.97
N PRO A 179 -7.47 -12.57 15.30
CA PRO A 179 -6.94 -11.52 16.15
C PRO A 179 -5.45 -11.26 15.89
N TYR A 180 -5.04 -9.99 15.89
CA TYR A 180 -3.64 -9.60 15.79
C TYR A 180 -2.89 -9.98 17.08
N ASN A 181 -1.65 -10.44 16.97
CA ASN A 181 -0.83 -10.90 18.11
C ASN A 181 -1.40 -12.10 18.90
N ASP A 182 -2.35 -12.85 18.35
CA ASP A 182 -2.88 -14.10 18.91
C ASP A 182 -2.57 -15.28 17.99
N PHE A 183 -1.41 -15.92 18.20
CA PHE A 183 -0.98 -17.07 17.40
C PHE A 183 -1.98 -18.23 17.46
N GLU A 184 -2.50 -18.55 18.64
CA GLU A 184 -3.50 -19.61 18.82
C GLU A 184 -4.81 -19.25 18.11
N GLY A 185 -5.18 -17.97 18.10
CA GLY A 185 -6.31 -17.46 17.32
C GLY A 185 -6.12 -17.65 15.82
N VAL A 186 -4.91 -17.41 15.31
CA VAL A 186 -4.56 -17.69 13.91
C VAL A 186 -4.65 -19.20 13.64
N VAL A 187 -4.02 -20.05 14.48
CA VAL A 187 -4.06 -21.52 14.32
C VAL A 187 -5.50 -22.04 14.25
N ARG A 188 -6.38 -21.57 15.13
CA ARG A 188 -7.81 -21.96 15.11
C ARG A 188 -8.55 -21.57 13.84
N LYS A 189 -8.08 -20.57 13.10
CA LYS A 189 -8.69 -20.06 11.86
C LYS A 189 -8.13 -20.72 10.60
N VAL A 190 -6.92 -21.27 10.67
CA VAL A 190 -6.34 -22.01 9.55
C VAL A 190 -7.11 -23.30 9.32
N SER A 191 -7.40 -23.61 8.06
CA SER A 191 -8.08 -24.81 7.61
C SER A 191 -7.30 -25.49 6.48
N PRO A 192 -7.63 -26.71 6.10
CA PRO A 192 -7.04 -27.36 4.91
C PRO A 192 -7.26 -26.58 3.60
N ARG A 193 -8.21 -25.66 3.59
CA ARG A 193 -8.51 -24.79 2.44
C ARG A 193 -7.72 -23.48 2.46
N THR A 194 -6.97 -23.17 3.53
CA THR A 194 -6.21 -21.92 3.66
C THR A 194 -5.03 -21.93 2.69
N ALA A 195 -5.01 -20.96 1.76
CA ALA A 195 -3.94 -20.76 0.80
C ALA A 195 -2.85 -19.84 1.35
N ALA A 196 -3.23 -18.78 2.09
CA ALA A 196 -2.26 -17.81 2.62
C ALA A 196 -2.80 -17.04 3.83
N ILE A 197 -1.87 -16.52 4.62
CA ILE A 197 -2.11 -15.57 5.72
C ILE A 197 -1.44 -14.25 5.33
N PHE A 198 -2.20 -13.15 5.43
CA PHE A 198 -1.72 -11.80 5.15
C PHE A 198 -1.44 -11.07 6.46
N VAL A 199 -0.20 -10.66 6.64
CA VAL A 199 0.29 -10.06 7.90
C VAL A 199 0.94 -8.72 7.61
N GLU A 200 0.57 -7.69 8.37
CA GLU A 200 1.37 -6.47 8.51
C GLU A 200 2.33 -6.67 9.70
N PRO A 201 3.64 -6.57 9.51
CA PRO A 201 4.59 -6.64 10.63
C PRO A 201 4.36 -5.52 11.66
N VAL A 202 3.89 -4.37 11.18
CA VAL A 202 3.45 -3.22 11.99
C VAL A 202 2.11 -2.76 11.45
N LEU A 203 1.08 -2.66 12.28
CA LEU A 203 -0.23 -2.14 11.90
C LEU A 203 -0.14 -0.63 11.64
N GLY A 204 0.12 -0.23 10.40
CA GLY A 204 0.29 1.18 10.02
C GLY A 204 -0.96 2.02 10.25
N GLU A 205 -2.11 1.50 9.88
CA GLU A 205 -3.43 2.16 10.04
C GLU A 205 -4.16 1.72 11.32
N GLY A 206 -3.64 0.71 12.02
CA GLY A 206 -4.24 0.12 13.22
C GLY A 206 -3.73 0.69 14.54
N GLY A 207 -3.01 1.82 14.53
CA GLY A 207 -2.49 2.48 15.74
C GLY A 207 -1.01 2.27 15.99
N GLY A 208 -0.25 1.78 15.03
CA GLY A 208 1.19 1.57 15.14
C GLY A 208 1.57 0.37 16.02
N ASP A 209 0.64 -0.54 16.27
CA ASP A 209 0.91 -1.75 17.04
C ASP A 209 1.88 -2.65 16.27
N SER A 210 3.00 -2.99 16.87
CA SER A 210 3.99 -3.90 16.26
C SER A 210 3.66 -5.34 16.59
N GLY A 211 3.81 -6.22 15.61
CA GLY A 211 3.72 -7.65 15.83
C GLY A 211 4.67 -8.08 16.95
N ARG A 212 4.17 -8.83 17.93
CA ARG A 212 5.05 -9.46 18.93
C ARG A 212 5.96 -10.45 18.21
N SER A 213 7.22 -10.51 18.62
CA SER A 213 8.24 -11.40 18.10
C SER A 213 7.86 -12.89 18.28
N GLY A 214 6.92 -13.40 17.60
CA GLY A 214 6.44 -14.77 17.73
C GLY A 214 5.48 -15.18 16.61
N LEU A 215 4.78 -14.23 15.99
CA LEU A 215 3.95 -14.53 14.84
C LEU A 215 4.79 -14.86 13.58
N PRO A 216 5.84 -14.10 13.21
CA PRO A 216 6.68 -14.44 12.06
C PRO A 216 7.54 -15.69 12.25
N GLU A 217 8.00 -15.96 13.47
CA GLU A 217 8.87 -17.12 13.75
C GLU A 217 8.11 -18.44 13.83
N LYS A 218 6.86 -18.39 14.30
CA LYS A 218 6.00 -19.58 14.47
C LYS A 218 5.09 -19.91 13.30
N THR A 219 5.06 -19.11 12.26
CA THR A 219 4.27 -19.45 11.05
C THR A 219 4.81 -20.70 10.34
N SER A 220 6.08 -21.06 10.55
CA SER A 220 6.66 -22.36 10.16
C SER A 220 6.02 -23.55 10.90
N ASP A 221 5.46 -23.32 12.10
CA ASP A 221 4.88 -24.37 12.95
C ASP A 221 3.41 -24.65 12.61
N LEU A 222 2.80 -23.87 11.72
CA LEU A 222 1.41 -24.05 11.27
C LEU A 222 1.19 -25.30 10.42
N HIS A 223 2.26 -25.97 9.97
CA HIS A 223 2.23 -27.25 9.29
C HIS A 223 3.31 -28.20 9.83
N PRO A 224 3.07 -28.92 10.94
CA PRO A 224 3.93 -29.99 11.36
C PRO A 224 3.73 -31.22 10.45
N GLY A 225 4.42 -31.29 9.32
CA GLY A 225 4.34 -32.50 8.52
C GLY A 225 4.90 -32.49 7.10
N GLN A 226 5.23 -31.38 6.51
CA GLN A 226 5.92 -31.36 5.20
C GLN A 226 6.83 -30.15 5.10
N GLY A 227 8.13 -30.40 4.90
CA GLY A 227 9.14 -29.38 4.75
C GLY A 227 8.89 -28.49 3.56
N ASP A 228 9.28 -27.25 3.69
CA ASP A 228 9.23 -26.14 2.75
C ASP A 228 7.97 -25.29 2.81
N SER A 229 7.78 -24.61 3.94
CA SER A 229 7.00 -23.38 3.96
C SER A 229 7.91 -22.24 3.50
N SER A 230 7.76 -21.77 2.27
CA SER A 230 8.37 -20.53 1.82
C SER A 230 7.68 -19.36 2.52
N CYS A 231 8.12 -19.08 3.74
CA CYS A 231 7.78 -17.85 4.44
C CYS A 231 8.57 -16.73 3.77
N LEU A 232 7.91 -15.80 3.11
CA LEU A 232 8.53 -14.57 2.68
C LEU A 232 8.78 -13.72 3.94
N ARG A 233 9.90 -14.01 4.62
CA ARG A 233 10.38 -13.20 5.75
C ARG A 233 10.79 -11.84 5.22
N ARG A 234 10.45 -10.84 5.95
CA ARG A 234 11.13 -9.56 5.92
C ARG A 234 11.87 -9.42 7.24
N ASP A 235 13.20 -9.32 7.14
CA ASP A 235 14.02 -9.04 8.29
C ASP A 235 13.76 -7.63 8.81
N SER A 236 13.89 -7.48 10.12
CA SER A 236 13.46 -6.38 10.98
C SER A 236 14.25 -5.08 10.85
N ASP A 237 15.04 -4.87 9.82
CA ASP A 237 15.88 -3.67 9.69
C ASP A 237 15.26 -2.66 8.71
N GLY A 238 14.29 -2.02 9.17
CA GLY A 238 14.08 -0.58 9.34
C GLY A 238 13.85 0.33 8.14
N ASP A 239 13.50 -0.01 6.86
CA ASP A 239 13.36 1.05 5.85
C ASP A 239 12.11 0.99 4.93
N CYS A 240 11.08 0.24 5.31
CA CYS A 240 9.80 0.35 4.62
C CYS A 240 8.65 0.31 5.63
N PRO A 241 7.93 1.42 5.84
CA PRO A 241 6.89 1.49 6.86
C PRO A 241 5.66 0.61 6.58
N TYR A 242 5.53 0.05 5.38
CA TYR A 242 4.38 -0.76 4.98
C TYR A 242 4.81 -2.06 4.30
N GLY A 243 5.38 -2.99 5.07
CA GLY A 243 5.68 -4.34 4.58
C GLY A 243 4.47 -5.26 4.70
N ILE A 244 4.00 -5.85 3.61
CA ILE A 244 3.05 -6.96 3.64
C ILE A 244 3.88 -8.24 3.53
N ALA A 245 3.89 -9.06 4.58
CA ALA A 245 4.48 -10.38 4.53
C ALA A 245 3.42 -11.40 4.11
N PHE A 246 3.76 -12.27 3.18
CA PHE A 246 2.96 -13.43 2.81
C PHE A 246 3.58 -14.67 3.41
N CYS A 247 2.78 -15.52 4.02
CA CYS A 247 3.14 -16.89 4.26
C CYS A 247 2.28 -17.76 3.35
N LEU A 248 2.90 -18.38 2.35
CA LEU A 248 2.25 -19.43 1.56
C LEU A 248 2.44 -20.73 2.35
N SER A 249 1.35 -21.37 2.75
CA SER A 249 1.43 -22.70 3.35
C SER A 249 1.93 -23.68 2.29
N GLY A 250 3.07 -24.32 2.56
CA GLY A 250 3.71 -25.27 1.67
C GLY A 250 2.80 -26.42 1.24
N LEU A 251 3.15 -27.01 0.11
CA LEU A 251 2.55 -28.22 -0.44
C LEU A 251 2.69 -29.39 0.51
#